data_c19d207439933ccc9582e9cbe9267b02
#
_entry.id   c19d207439933ccc9582e9cbe9267b02
#
_cell.length_a   1.000
_cell.length_b   1.000
_cell.length_c   1.000
_cell.angle_alpha   90.00
_cell.angle_beta   90.00
_cell.angle_gamma   90.00
#
_symmetry.space_group_name_H-M   'P 1'
#
loop_
_entity.id
_entity.type
_entity.pdbx_description
1 polymer ?
#
loop_
_entity_poly.entity_id
_entity_poly.type
_entity_poly.pdbx_seq_one_letter_code
_entity_poly.pdbx_strand_id
1 'polypeptide(L)'
;MTTGETSGQHPPAIFLMGPTASGKTDLAIALCEHLPCDIISVDSALIYRGMDIGTAKPSAEELARAPHRLIDICDPAESYSAADFRRDALAEMKKITEAGRIPLLVGGTMMYFKALLHGMSGLPSADPGLRARLEREAAEQGWQALHDELRQKDPVAARLIHPNNRQRLLRALEEIGRAHV
;
A
#
# COMPACT_ATOMS: atom_id res chain seq x y z
N MET A 1 19.11 5.71 36.80
CA MET A 1 17.69 5.62 36.37
C MET A 1 17.68 5.90 34.87
N THR A 2 17.78 4.87 34.08
CA THR A 2 17.79 4.94 32.60
C THR A 2 16.35 4.84 32.15
N THR A 3 15.81 5.94 31.66
CA THR A 3 14.51 5.97 30.97
C THR A 3 14.66 5.23 29.66
N GLY A 4 14.16 3.99 29.62
CA GLY A 4 14.07 3.21 28.38
C GLY A 4 13.12 3.91 27.42
N GLU A 5 13.64 4.33 26.28
CA GLU A 5 12.84 4.68 25.13
C GLU A 5 12.02 3.44 24.73
N THR A 6 10.72 3.51 24.93
CA THR A 6 9.78 2.55 24.39
C THR A 6 9.79 2.73 22.86
N SER A 7 10.66 1.98 22.19
CA SER A 7 10.52 1.73 20.76
C SER A 7 9.09 1.27 20.54
N GLY A 8 8.31 2.02 19.76
CA GLY A 8 6.92 1.72 19.48
C GLY A 8 6.80 0.33 18.84
N GLN A 9 6.67 -0.70 19.68
CA GLN A 9 6.44 -2.06 19.22
C GLN A 9 5.05 -2.10 18.59
N HIS A 10 5.01 -2.29 17.29
CA HIS A 10 3.77 -2.64 16.61
C HIS A 10 3.23 -3.95 17.20
N PRO A 11 1.90 -4.12 17.27
CA PRO A 11 1.31 -5.35 17.77
C PRO A 11 1.78 -6.55 16.92
N PRO A 12 2.02 -7.72 17.54
CA PRO A 12 2.39 -8.92 16.80
C PRO A 12 1.27 -9.27 15.81
N ALA A 13 1.64 -9.67 14.60
CA ALA A 13 0.69 -10.00 13.54
C ALA A 13 1.20 -11.16 12.68
N ILE A 14 0.27 -11.89 12.09
CA ILE A 14 0.56 -12.92 11.09
C ILE A 14 0.40 -12.32 9.70
N PHE A 15 1.38 -12.53 8.81
CA PHE A 15 1.33 -12.08 7.43
C PHE A 15 1.19 -13.28 6.48
N LEU A 16 0.06 -13.36 5.78
CA LEU A 16 -0.21 -14.36 4.76
C LEU A 16 -0.13 -13.71 3.37
N MET A 17 1.04 -13.79 2.77
CA MET A 17 1.38 -13.15 1.51
C MET A 17 1.42 -14.15 0.36
N GLY A 18 1.02 -13.72 -0.83
CA GLY A 18 1.13 -14.54 -2.04
C GLY A 18 0.34 -13.97 -3.23
N PRO A 19 0.55 -14.51 -4.45
CA PRO A 19 -0.14 -14.05 -5.64
C PRO A 19 -1.65 -14.34 -5.58
N THR A 20 -2.41 -13.69 -6.46
CA THR A 20 -3.85 -13.98 -6.63
C THR A 20 -4.05 -15.45 -6.98
N ALA A 21 -5.16 -16.04 -6.56
CA ALA A 21 -5.52 -17.45 -6.78
C ALA A 21 -4.56 -18.50 -6.16
N SER A 22 -3.80 -18.14 -5.12
CA SER A 22 -2.91 -19.06 -4.39
C SER A 22 -3.56 -19.72 -3.16
N GLY A 23 -4.89 -19.66 -3.01
CA GLY A 23 -5.61 -20.26 -1.89
C GLY A 23 -5.49 -19.52 -0.56
N LYS A 24 -5.03 -18.26 -0.55
CA LYS A 24 -4.85 -17.48 0.68
C LYS A 24 -6.15 -17.28 1.46
N THR A 25 -7.26 -17.05 0.76
CA THR A 25 -8.57 -16.79 1.40
C THR A 25 -9.03 -18.01 2.18
N ASP A 26 -9.00 -19.19 1.57
CA ASP A 26 -9.39 -20.43 2.25
C ASP A 26 -8.50 -20.72 3.45
N LEU A 27 -7.18 -20.52 3.30
CA LEU A 27 -6.23 -20.71 4.40
C LEU A 27 -6.46 -19.69 5.53
N ALA A 28 -6.74 -18.43 5.19
CA ALA A 28 -7.02 -17.40 6.19
C ALA A 28 -8.30 -17.70 6.99
N ILE A 29 -9.36 -18.15 6.31
CA ILE A 29 -10.61 -18.58 6.95
C ILE A 29 -10.34 -19.76 7.90
N ALA A 30 -9.63 -20.80 7.41
CA ALA A 30 -9.27 -21.93 8.23
C ALA A 30 -8.43 -21.54 9.46
N LEU A 31 -7.50 -20.59 9.31
CA LEU A 31 -6.73 -20.07 10.45
C LEU A 31 -7.63 -19.38 11.48
N CYS A 32 -8.63 -18.61 11.06
CA CYS A 32 -9.58 -17.96 11.97
C CYS A 32 -10.49 -18.95 12.71
N GLU A 33 -10.75 -20.14 12.15
CA GLU A 33 -11.49 -21.22 12.79
C GLU A 33 -10.69 -21.90 13.93
N HIS A 34 -9.35 -21.86 13.83
CA HIS A 34 -8.46 -22.56 14.79
C HIS A 34 -7.70 -21.61 15.73
N LEU A 35 -7.55 -20.36 15.35
CA LEU A 35 -6.82 -19.35 16.11
C LEU A 35 -7.70 -18.10 16.33
N PRO A 36 -7.53 -17.37 17.43
CA PRO A 36 -8.25 -16.14 17.67
C PRO A 36 -7.77 -14.99 16.78
N CYS A 37 -7.85 -15.18 15.46
CA CYS A 37 -7.43 -14.20 14.48
C CYS A 37 -8.58 -13.35 13.95
N ASP A 38 -8.26 -12.11 13.53
CA ASP A 38 -9.13 -11.27 12.70
C ASP A 38 -8.37 -10.90 11.42
N ILE A 39 -9.05 -11.00 10.27
CA ILE A 39 -8.44 -10.76 8.97
C ILE A 39 -8.43 -9.26 8.65
N ILE A 40 -7.27 -8.78 8.15
CA ILE A 40 -7.11 -7.47 7.51
C ILE A 40 -6.71 -7.73 6.06
N SER A 41 -7.53 -7.26 5.12
CA SER A 41 -7.22 -7.38 3.68
C SER A 41 -6.06 -6.48 3.29
N VAL A 42 -5.07 -7.04 2.57
CA VAL A 42 -3.89 -6.32 2.04
C VAL A 42 -3.96 -6.35 0.52
N ASP A 43 -4.98 -5.69 -0.01
CA ASP A 43 -5.25 -5.68 -1.44
C ASP A 43 -5.68 -4.28 -1.91
N SER A 44 -5.06 -3.80 -3.00
CA SER A 44 -5.32 -2.46 -3.54
C SER A 44 -6.56 -2.35 -4.40
N ALA A 45 -7.23 -3.46 -4.70
CA ALA A 45 -8.50 -3.48 -5.44
C ALA A 45 -9.70 -3.72 -4.51
N LEU A 46 -9.56 -4.61 -3.52
CA LEU A 46 -10.65 -4.97 -2.61
C LEU A 46 -11.09 -3.82 -1.69
N ILE A 47 -10.25 -2.79 -1.55
CA ILE A 47 -10.53 -1.59 -0.76
C ILE A 47 -11.73 -0.79 -1.31
N TYR A 48 -12.00 -0.88 -2.61
CA TYR A 48 -13.00 -0.07 -3.30
C TYR A 48 -14.37 -0.72 -3.31
N ARG A 49 -15.39 0.08 -2.98
CA ARG A 49 -16.81 -0.34 -3.01
C ARG A 49 -17.26 -0.66 -4.42
N GLY A 50 -18.02 -1.77 -4.57
CA GLY A 50 -18.61 -2.16 -5.85
C GLY A 50 -17.62 -2.68 -6.90
N MET A 51 -16.33 -2.78 -6.59
CA MET A 51 -15.35 -3.43 -7.46
C MET A 51 -15.29 -4.94 -7.17
N ASP A 52 -16.34 -5.65 -7.52
CA ASP A 52 -16.52 -7.07 -7.15
C ASP A 52 -16.11 -8.03 -8.27
N ILE A 53 -16.14 -7.58 -9.53
CA ILE A 53 -15.84 -8.41 -10.69
C ILE A 53 -14.34 -8.37 -11.00
N GLY A 54 -13.71 -9.54 -11.11
CA GLY A 54 -12.28 -9.64 -11.45
C GLY A 54 -11.29 -9.30 -10.34
N THR A 55 -11.78 -9.02 -9.13
CA THR A 55 -10.93 -8.64 -7.99
C THR A 55 -10.67 -9.78 -7.01
N ALA A 56 -11.27 -10.96 -7.24
CA ALA A 56 -11.23 -12.08 -6.30
C ALA A 56 -11.69 -11.70 -4.87
N LYS A 57 -12.69 -10.79 -4.78
CA LYS A 57 -13.28 -10.39 -3.50
C LYS A 57 -13.96 -11.60 -2.86
N PRO A 58 -13.79 -11.82 -1.54
CA PRO A 58 -14.47 -12.90 -0.84
C PRO A 58 -15.99 -12.78 -0.99
N SER A 59 -16.65 -13.92 -1.14
CA SER A 59 -18.10 -14.02 -1.20
C SER A 59 -18.78 -13.61 0.13
N ALA A 60 -20.05 -13.32 0.09
CA ALA A 60 -20.82 -13.02 1.30
C ALA A 60 -20.78 -14.17 2.31
N GLU A 61 -20.73 -15.43 1.86
CA GLU A 61 -20.58 -16.59 2.71
C GLU A 61 -19.21 -16.66 3.39
N GLU A 62 -18.14 -16.41 2.66
CA GLU A 62 -16.76 -16.34 3.18
C GLU A 62 -16.63 -15.20 4.19
N LEU A 63 -17.18 -14.02 3.89
CA LEU A 63 -17.19 -12.86 4.80
C LEU A 63 -18.02 -13.11 6.07
N ALA A 64 -19.07 -13.91 5.98
CA ALA A 64 -19.86 -14.31 7.15
C ALA A 64 -19.08 -15.28 8.06
N ARG A 65 -18.27 -16.17 7.49
CA ARG A 65 -17.40 -17.10 8.24
C ARG A 65 -16.22 -16.41 8.87
N ALA A 66 -15.57 -15.51 8.14
CA ALA A 66 -14.41 -14.75 8.60
C ALA A 66 -14.49 -13.31 8.09
N PRO A 67 -15.01 -12.38 8.87
CA PRO A 67 -15.08 -10.98 8.47
C PRO A 67 -13.70 -10.41 8.16
N HIS A 68 -13.59 -9.74 7.01
CA HIS A 68 -12.37 -9.08 6.58
C HIS A 68 -12.50 -7.57 6.80
N ARG A 69 -11.50 -6.98 7.44
CA ARG A 69 -11.36 -5.53 7.58
C ARG A 69 -10.67 -4.95 6.34
N LEU A 70 -10.87 -3.68 6.07
CA LEU A 70 -10.33 -2.94 4.93
C LEU A 70 -10.79 -3.48 3.57
N ILE A 71 -12.03 -3.93 3.48
CA ILE A 71 -12.76 -4.21 2.25
C ILE A 71 -13.89 -3.20 2.12
N ASP A 72 -14.16 -2.70 0.91
CA ASP A 72 -15.29 -1.79 0.61
C ASP A 72 -15.31 -0.50 1.45
N ILE A 73 -14.16 0.05 1.79
CA ILE A 73 -14.08 1.25 2.63
C ILE A 73 -13.86 2.55 1.83
N CYS A 74 -13.42 2.46 0.58
CA CYS A 74 -13.08 3.62 -0.25
C CYS A 74 -14.03 3.75 -1.45
N ASP A 75 -14.33 4.97 -1.88
CA ASP A 75 -15.06 5.21 -3.12
C ASP A 75 -14.11 5.02 -4.31
N PRO A 76 -14.53 4.38 -5.43
CA PRO A 76 -13.67 4.25 -6.62
C PRO A 76 -13.19 5.57 -7.23
N ALA A 77 -13.86 6.69 -6.96
CA ALA A 77 -13.43 8.02 -7.38
C ALA A 77 -12.32 8.60 -6.51
N GLU A 78 -12.05 8.00 -5.35
CA GLU A 78 -11.01 8.43 -4.41
C GLU A 78 -9.71 7.65 -4.64
N SER A 79 -8.57 8.27 -4.35
CA SER A 79 -7.30 7.60 -4.35
C SER A 79 -6.98 7.03 -2.96
N TYR A 80 -6.54 5.77 -2.92
CA TYR A 80 -6.10 5.14 -1.67
C TYR A 80 -4.63 4.73 -1.77
N SER A 81 -3.79 5.42 -1.04
CA SER A 81 -2.34 5.26 -1.11
C SER A 81 -1.81 4.20 -0.12
N ALA A 82 -0.55 3.78 -0.29
CA ALA A 82 0.12 2.92 0.69
C ALA A 82 0.26 3.57 2.09
N ALA A 83 0.27 4.91 2.16
CA ALA A 83 0.27 5.64 3.43
C ALA A 83 -1.09 5.55 4.13
N ASP A 84 -2.18 5.67 3.37
CA ASP A 84 -3.54 5.49 3.89
C ASP A 84 -3.73 4.07 4.38
N PHE A 85 -3.33 3.07 3.58
CA PHE A 85 -3.36 1.67 3.99
C PHE A 85 -2.59 1.46 5.30
N ARG A 86 -1.37 1.97 5.40
CA ARG A 86 -0.55 1.80 6.61
C ARG A 86 -1.23 2.40 7.84
N ARG A 87 -1.77 3.61 7.72
CA ARG A 87 -2.51 4.27 8.80
C ARG A 87 -3.68 3.41 9.28
N ASP A 88 -4.51 2.98 8.33
CA ASP A 88 -5.75 2.26 8.62
C ASP A 88 -5.47 0.83 9.11
N ALA A 89 -4.49 0.14 8.51
CA ALA A 89 -4.08 -1.18 8.95
C ALA A 89 -3.53 -1.17 10.38
N LEU A 90 -2.70 -0.19 10.75
CA LEU A 90 -2.20 -0.05 12.12
C LEU A 90 -3.33 0.22 13.12
N ALA A 91 -4.33 1.03 12.74
CA ALA A 91 -5.49 1.29 13.56
C ALA A 91 -6.33 0.01 13.79
N GLU A 92 -6.56 -0.78 12.74
CA GLU A 92 -7.28 -2.06 12.85
C GLU A 92 -6.46 -3.12 13.62
N MET A 93 -5.15 -3.20 13.39
CA MET A 93 -4.28 -4.10 14.18
C MET A 93 -4.36 -3.78 15.67
N LYS A 94 -4.34 -2.50 16.03
CA LYS A 94 -4.47 -2.06 17.42
C LYS A 94 -5.80 -2.53 18.03
N LYS A 95 -6.94 -2.30 17.36
CA LYS A 95 -8.27 -2.73 17.82
C LYS A 95 -8.34 -4.25 18.01
N ILE A 96 -7.78 -5.02 17.07
CA ILE A 96 -7.75 -6.49 17.14
C ILE A 96 -6.94 -6.96 18.35
N THR A 97 -5.77 -6.36 18.56
CA THR A 97 -4.90 -6.71 19.70
C THR A 97 -5.52 -6.32 21.04
N GLU A 98 -6.16 -5.16 21.13
CA GLU A 98 -6.90 -4.72 22.33
C GLU A 98 -8.07 -5.64 22.66
N ALA A 99 -8.67 -6.29 21.65
CA ALA A 99 -9.68 -7.33 21.83
C ALA A 99 -9.10 -8.71 22.21
N GLY A 100 -7.78 -8.80 22.42
CA GLY A 100 -7.09 -10.06 22.76
C GLY A 100 -6.99 -11.03 21.58
N ARG A 101 -7.09 -10.52 20.34
CA ARG A 101 -7.03 -11.32 19.11
C ARG A 101 -5.76 -11.00 18.31
N ILE A 102 -5.44 -11.85 17.34
CA ILE A 102 -4.22 -11.76 16.53
C ILE A 102 -4.58 -11.15 15.16
N PRO A 103 -3.99 -10.01 14.76
CA PRO A 103 -4.15 -9.49 13.41
C PRO A 103 -3.57 -10.46 12.37
N LEU A 104 -4.39 -10.90 11.41
CA LEU A 104 -3.99 -11.72 10.27
C LEU A 104 -4.09 -10.91 8.98
N LEU A 105 -2.96 -10.44 8.49
CA LEU A 105 -2.88 -9.63 7.27
C LEU A 105 -2.76 -10.54 6.05
N VAL A 106 -3.77 -10.47 5.16
CA VAL A 106 -3.91 -11.39 4.03
C VAL A 106 -3.96 -10.64 2.72
N GLY A 107 -3.08 -10.93 1.78
CA GLY A 107 -3.16 -10.29 0.46
C GLY A 107 -1.97 -10.46 -0.46
N GLY A 108 -2.03 -9.74 -1.59
CA GLY A 108 -1.03 -9.79 -2.65
C GLY A 108 -0.33 -8.46 -2.93
N THR A 109 -0.76 -7.35 -2.33
CA THR A 109 -0.17 -6.03 -2.58
C THR A 109 1.11 -5.84 -1.77
N MET A 110 2.24 -6.28 -2.34
CA MET A 110 3.55 -6.27 -1.66
C MET A 110 3.99 -4.87 -1.21
N MET A 111 3.59 -3.82 -1.93
CA MET A 111 3.89 -2.45 -1.55
C MET A 111 3.23 -2.08 -0.21
N TYR A 112 2.03 -2.58 0.06
CA TYR A 112 1.33 -2.36 1.32
C TYR A 112 2.04 -3.07 2.48
N PHE A 113 2.45 -4.33 2.29
CA PHE A 113 3.26 -5.04 3.28
C PHE A 113 4.59 -4.32 3.56
N LYS A 114 5.26 -3.85 2.49
CA LYS A 114 6.50 -3.09 2.64
C LYS A 114 6.31 -1.79 3.41
N ALA A 115 5.24 -1.05 3.12
CA ALA A 115 4.90 0.18 3.84
C ALA A 115 4.62 -0.08 5.33
N LEU A 116 3.97 -1.21 5.65
CA LEU A 116 3.66 -1.58 7.02
C LEU A 116 4.93 -1.99 7.79
N LEU A 117 5.79 -2.82 7.21
CA LEU A 117 6.99 -3.37 7.85
C LEU A 117 8.10 -2.35 8.02
N HIS A 118 8.33 -1.52 7.00
CA HIS A 118 9.48 -0.60 6.97
C HIS A 118 9.09 0.86 7.17
N GLY A 119 7.80 1.13 7.32
CA GLY A 119 7.28 2.48 7.29
C GLY A 119 7.25 3.05 5.88
N MET A 120 6.80 4.29 5.81
CA MET A 120 6.92 5.10 4.59
C MET A 120 8.12 6.01 4.78
N SER A 121 9.00 6.09 3.78
CA SER A 121 9.96 7.19 3.73
C SER A 121 9.16 8.49 3.86
N GLY A 122 9.64 9.44 4.65
CA GLY A 122 8.95 10.72 4.91
C GLY A 122 8.76 11.60 3.67
N LEU A 123 8.73 10.97 2.49
CA LEU A 123 8.48 11.62 1.21
C LEU A 123 7.01 12.09 1.17
N PRO A 124 6.80 13.36 0.88
CA PRO A 124 5.46 13.94 0.84
C PRO A 124 4.54 13.21 -0.15
N SER A 125 3.23 13.26 0.11
CA SER A 125 2.21 12.78 -0.84
C SER A 125 2.38 13.42 -2.21
N ALA A 126 1.94 12.78 -3.28
CA ALA A 126 2.01 13.32 -4.63
C ALA A 126 1.45 14.75 -4.70
N ASP A 127 2.12 15.63 -5.43
CA ASP A 127 1.67 16.99 -5.70
C ASP A 127 0.93 17.04 -7.05
N PRO A 128 -0.40 17.19 -7.06
CA PRO A 128 -1.15 17.20 -8.30
C PRO A 128 -0.72 18.33 -9.26
N GLY A 129 -0.32 19.47 -8.71
CA GLY A 129 0.13 20.61 -9.51
C GLY A 129 1.46 20.35 -10.21
N LEU A 130 2.43 19.83 -9.46
CA LEU A 130 3.73 19.45 -10.00
C LEU A 130 3.60 18.30 -11.00
N ARG A 131 2.75 17.30 -10.71
CA ARG A 131 2.48 16.20 -11.63
C ARG A 131 1.89 16.68 -12.95
N ALA A 132 0.86 17.53 -12.91
CA ALA A 132 0.24 18.10 -14.11
C ALA A 132 1.23 18.94 -14.93
N ARG A 133 2.19 19.62 -14.30
CA ARG A 133 3.26 20.33 -14.99
C ARG A 133 4.18 19.35 -15.72
N LEU A 134 4.70 18.33 -15.03
CA LEU A 134 5.58 17.33 -15.62
C LEU A 134 4.91 16.55 -16.77
N GLU A 135 3.62 16.27 -16.65
CA GLU A 135 2.85 15.61 -17.73
C GLU A 135 2.72 16.51 -18.97
N ARG A 136 2.54 17.81 -18.81
CA ARG A 136 2.56 18.76 -19.93
C ARG A 136 3.96 18.84 -20.56
N GLU A 137 5.01 18.96 -19.77
CA GLU A 137 6.40 18.94 -20.25
C GLU A 137 6.69 17.66 -21.03
N ALA A 138 6.20 16.50 -20.56
CA ALA A 138 6.33 15.24 -21.27
C ALA A 138 5.55 15.20 -22.59
N ALA A 139 4.39 15.86 -22.66
CA ALA A 139 3.61 15.96 -23.90
C ALA A 139 4.28 16.86 -24.95
N GLU A 140 4.96 17.91 -24.52
CA GLU A 140 5.65 18.87 -25.39
C GLU A 140 7.03 18.38 -25.84
N GLN A 141 7.84 17.82 -24.94
CA GLN A 141 9.26 17.50 -25.16
C GLN A 141 9.53 16.00 -25.25
N GLY A 142 8.55 15.18 -24.88
CA GLY A 142 8.67 13.73 -24.85
C GLY A 142 9.22 13.18 -23.51
N TRP A 143 8.88 11.93 -23.22
CA TRP A 143 9.30 11.23 -21.98
C TRP A 143 10.81 11.04 -21.85
N GLN A 144 11.52 10.99 -22.99
CA GLN A 144 12.98 10.89 -23.00
C GLN A 144 13.62 12.16 -22.43
N ALA A 145 13.11 13.33 -22.74
CA ALA A 145 13.62 14.59 -22.20
C ALA A 145 13.50 14.65 -20.66
N LEU A 146 12.37 14.22 -20.13
CA LEU A 146 12.18 14.12 -18.67
C LEU A 146 13.13 13.11 -18.03
N HIS A 147 13.41 11.99 -18.71
CA HIS A 147 14.39 11.02 -18.23
C HIS A 147 15.83 11.57 -18.25
N ASP A 148 16.16 12.39 -19.24
CA ASP A 148 17.46 13.05 -19.31
C ASP A 148 17.59 14.13 -18.22
N GLU A 149 16.51 14.82 -17.89
CA GLU A 149 16.44 15.71 -16.72
C GLU A 149 16.67 14.92 -15.40
N LEU A 150 15.99 13.78 -15.23
CA LEU A 150 16.22 12.90 -14.08
C LEU A 150 17.68 12.47 -13.99
N ARG A 151 18.29 12.14 -15.13
CA ARG A 151 19.71 11.71 -15.20
C ARG A 151 20.67 12.81 -14.73
N GLN A 152 20.35 14.06 -14.99
CA GLN A 152 21.14 15.20 -14.53
C GLN A 152 21.00 15.44 -13.03
N LYS A 153 19.80 15.26 -12.48
CA LYS A 153 19.50 15.54 -11.08
C LYS A 153 19.79 14.36 -10.16
N ASP A 154 19.43 13.15 -10.58
CA ASP A 154 19.68 11.89 -9.88
C ASP A 154 20.10 10.78 -10.86
N PRO A 155 21.40 10.66 -11.13
CA PRO A 155 21.95 9.64 -12.03
C PRO A 155 21.68 8.21 -11.53
N VAL A 156 21.53 8.02 -10.23
CA VAL A 156 21.28 6.69 -9.64
C VAL A 156 19.85 6.24 -9.93
N ALA A 157 18.86 7.08 -9.65
CA ALA A 157 17.48 6.80 -9.98
C ALA A 157 17.26 6.62 -11.47
N ALA A 158 17.90 7.44 -12.32
CA ALA A 158 17.78 7.34 -13.76
C ALA A 158 18.29 6.01 -14.33
N ARG A 159 19.29 5.37 -13.71
CA ARG A 159 19.75 4.03 -14.12
C ARG A 159 18.75 2.92 -13.79
N LEU A 160 17.94 3.11 -12.76
CA LEU A 160 16.99 2.13 -12.27
C LEU A 160 15.59 2.29 -12.89
N ILE A 161 15.31 3.46 -13.50
CA ILE A 161 14.01 3.80 -14.06
C ILE A 161 14.11 3.85 -15.58
N HIS A 162 13.41 2.94 -16.26
CA HIS A 162 13.36 2.98 -17.73
C HIS A 162 12.52 4.18 -18.19
N PRO A 163 12.90 4.90 -19.28
CA PRO A 163 12.16 6.09 -19.78
C PRO A 163 10.68 5.81 -20.05
N ASN A 164 10.33 4.61 -20.47
CA ASN A 164 8.95 4.20 -20.72
C ASN A 164 8.14 3.92 -19.43
N ASN A 165 8.81 3.89 -18.27
CA ASN A 165 8.11 3.75 -16.99
C ASN A 165 7.68 5.13 -16.47
N ARG A 166 6.67 5.69 -17.14
CA ARG A 166 6.16 7.06 -16.94
C ARG A 166 5.83 7.34 -15.47
N GLN A 167 5.15 6.40 -14.81
CA GLN A 167 4.72 6.57 -13.42
C GLN A 167 5.91 6.68 -12.46
N ARG A 168 6.93 5.82 -12.60
CA ARG A 168 8.14 5.90 -11.77
C ARG A 168 8.97 7.13 -12.08
N LEU A 169 9.05 7.52 -13.35
CA LEU A 169 9.76 8.71 -13.79
C LEU A 169 9.14 9.98 -13.20
N LEU A 170 7.82 10.15 -13.32
CA LEU A 170 7.10 11.26 -12.70
C LEU A 170 7.33 11.29 -11.19
N ARG A 171 7.22 10.13 -10.53
CA ARG A 171 7.41 10.08 -9.10
C ARG A 171 8.81 10.51 -8.66
N ALA A 172 9.85 10.06 -9.35
CA ALA A 172 11.22 10.46 -9.05
C ALA A 172 11.44 11.97 -9.24
N LEU A 173 10.90 12.56 -10.30
CA LEU A 173 11.00 14.00 -10.54
C LEU A 173 10.17 14.83 -9.53
N GLU A 174 9.01 14.34 -9.10
CA GLU A 174 8.23 14.94 -8.01
C GLU A 174 9.04 14.99 -6.69
N GLU A 175 9.74 13.92 -6.37
CA GLU A 175 10.55 13.83 -5.15
C GLU A 175 11.72 14.82 -5.18
N ILE A 176 12.42 14.91 -6.30
CA ILE A 176 13.54 15.85 -6.48
C ILE A 176 13.04 17.30 -6.48
N GLY A 177 11.94 17.59 -7.17
CA GLY A 177 11.38 18.96 -7.26
C GLY A 177 10.99 19.54 -5.90
N ARG A 178 10.73 18.70 -4.92
CA ARG A 178 10.40 19.10 -3.54
C ARG A 178 11.58 19.20 -2.59
N ALA A 179 12.67 18.49 -2.88
CA ALA A 179 13.87 18.57 -2.07
C ALA A 179 14.62 19.92 -2.23
N HIS A 180 14.19 20.74 -3.20
CA HIS A 180 14.82 22.01 -3.55
C HIS A 180 13.93 23.23 -3.25
N VAL A 181 12.82 23.05 -2.51
CA VAL A 181 11.97 24.10 -1.95
C VAL A 181 12.03 24.01 -0.42
#